data_de02517a7a3d0828509437020ff81d27
#
_entry.id   de02517a7a3d0828509437020ff81d27
#
_cell.length_a   1.000
_cell.length_b   1.000
_cell.length_c   1.000
_cell.angle_alpha   90.00
_cell.angle_beta   90.00
_cell.angle_gamma   90.00
#
_symmetry.space_group_name_H-M   'P 1'
#
loop_
_entity.id
_entity.type
_entity.pdbx_description
1 polymer ?
#
loop_
_entity_poly.entity_id
_entity_poly.type
_entity_poly.pdbx_seq_one_letter_code
_entity_poly.pdbx_strand_id
1 'polypeptide(L)'
;MKKFTELQSEVDELTEFRFIDKAQRKKMKIRMQKLAKSGAFQAKKARAMKRMPDAGKLMVLAKKAAKKVILKKFYPKYAEMSMMAKVKIDQQIATKYGAMIDKMAKKQLPKIRKAAQLRVKAAKERARTDA
;
A
#
# COMPACT_ATOMS: atom_id res chain seq x y z
N MET A 1 5.26 -23.40 23.75
CA MET A 1 3.80 -23.19 23.69
C MET A 1 3.45 -21.90 24.43
N LYS A 2 2.70 -21.03 23.79
CA LYS A 2 2.15 -19.85 24.46
C LYS A 2 1.07 -20.28 25.45
N LYS A 3 1.06 -19.68 26.63
CA LYS A 3 0.02 -19.91 27.62
C LYS A 3 -1.33 -19.36 27.12
N PHE A 4 -2.43 -19.95 27.52
CA PHE A 4 -3.78 -19.53 27.13
C PHE A 4 -4.03 -18.04 27.42
N THR A 5 -3.52 -17.52 28.53
CA THR A 5 -3.63 -16.11 28.92
C THR A 5 -2.90 -15.17 27.94
N GLU A 6 -1.76 -15.57 27.39
CA GLU A 6 -1.03 -14.81 26.38
C GLU A 6 -1.78 -14.77 25.05
N LEU A 7 -2.37 -15.91 24.62
CA LEU A 7 -3.22 -15.98 23.43
C LEU A 7 -4.46 -15.11 23.59
N GLN A 8 -5.06 -15.08 24.77
CA GLN A 8 -6.22 -14.25 25.05
C GLN A 8 -5.89 -12.76 24.95
N SER A 9 -4.75 -12.33 25.50
CA SER A 9 -4.30 -10.94 25.41
C SER A 9 -4.01 -10.52 23.95
N GLU A 10 -3.40 -11.39 23.14
CA GLU A 10 -3.18 -11.14 21.72
C GLU A 10 -4.50 -11.00 20.94
N VAL A 11 -5.50 -11.85 21.25
CA VAL A 11 -6.83 -11.79 20.64
C VAL A 11 -7.55 -10.50 21.06
N ASP A 12 -7.44 -10.09 22.32
CA ASP A 12 -8.05 -8.87 22.83
C ASP A 12 -7.43 -7.64 22.19
N GLU A 13 -6.11 -7.57 22.03
CA GLU A 13 -5.42 -6.51 21.29
C GLU A 13 -5.89 -6.44 19.82
N LEU A 14 -6.01 -7.58 19.15
CA LEU A 14 -6.50 -7.66 17.77
C LEU A 14 -7.96 -7.24 17.65
N THR A 15 -8.80 -7.58 18.63
CA THR A 15 -10.20 -7.16 18.65
C THR A 15 -10.36 -5.68 18.96
N GLU A 16 -9.58 -5.12 19.86
CA GLU A 16 -9.55 -3.67 20.12
C GLU A 16 -9.21 -2.89 18.85
N PHE A 17 -8.26 -3.38 18.05
CA PHE A 17 -7.88 -2.76 16.80
C PHE A 17 -9.00 -2.82 15.74
N ARG A 18 -9.83 -3.86 15.75
CA ARG A 18 -10.95 -4.05 14.80
C ARG A 18 -12.19 -3.23 15.14
N PHE A 19 -12.46 -3.01 16.43
CA PHE A 19 -13.69 -2.37 16.93
C PHE A 19 -13.46 -0.96 17.44
N ILE A 20 -12.81 -0.14 16.63
CA ILE A 20 -12.70 1.30 16.91
C ILE A 20 -14.06 1.96 16.70
N ASP A 21 -14.59 2.64 17.74
CA ASP A 21 -15.84 3.38 17.68
C ASP A 21 -15.85 4.47 16.60
N LYS A 22 -17.04 4.80 16.10
CA LYS A 22 -17.21 5.92 15.16
C LYS A 22 -16.62 7.23 15.67
N ALA A 23 -16.75 7.53 16.96
CA ALA A 23 -16.18 8.71 17.58
C ALA A 23 -14.66 8.71 17.52
N GLN A 24 -14.02 7.57 17.80
CA GLN A 24 -12.56 7.41 17.70
C GLN A 24 -12.08 7.53 16.24
N ARG A 25 -12.82 6.95 15.29
CA ARG A 25 -12.52 7.08 13.85
C ARG A 25 -12.58 8.55 13.41
N LYS A 26 -13.59 9.29 13.86
CA LYS A 26 -13.70 10.73 13.60
C LYS A 26 -12.50 11.50 14.16
N LYS A 27 -12.13 11.24 15.41
CA LYS A 27 -10.95 11.86 16.05
C LYS A 27 -9.68 11.56 15.29
N MET A 28 -9.47 10.30 14.90
CA MET A 28 -8.31 9.88 14.10
C MET A 28 -8.30 10.56 12.74
N LYS A 29 -9.45 10.65 12.07
CA LYS A 29 -9.57 11.32 10.77
C LYS A 29 -9.19 12.80 10.88
N ILE A 30 -9.70 13.49 11.88
CA ILE A 30 -9.37 14.91 12.12
C ILE A 30 -7.88 15.07 12.42
N ARG A 31 -7.31 14.20 13.28
CA ARG A 31 -5.88 14.22 13.61
C ARG A 31 -5.01 14.00 12.38
N MET A 32 -5.37 13.03 11.54
CA MET A 32 -4.65 12.75 10.30
C MET A 32 -4.77 13.90 9.29
N GLN A 33 -5.92 14.53 9.19
CA GLN A 33 -6.09 15.70 8.33
C GLN A 33 -5.23 16.89 8.79
N LYS A 34 -5.19 17.15 10.11
CA LYS A 34 -4.32 18.20 10.68
C LYS A 34 -2.85 17.89 10.42
N LEU A 35 -2.45 16.63 10.60
CA LEU A 35 -1.08 16.18 10.33
C LEU A 35 -0.72 16.36 8.86
N ALA A 36 -1.62 15.96 7.95
CA ALA A 36 -1.41 16.10 6.51
C ALA A 36 -1.26 17.57 6.07
N LYS A 37 -1.92 18.50 6.76
CA LYS A 37 -1.82 19.95 6.49
C LYS A 37 -0.61 20.61 7.17
N SER A 38 0.06 19.93 8.10
CA SER A 38 1.20 20.51 8.80
C SER A 38 2.38 20.74 7.84
N GLY A 39 3.09 21.87 8.03
CA GLY A 39 4.26 22.21 7.20
C GLY A 39 5.38 21.18 7.29
N ALA A 40 5.60 20.60 8.45
CA ALA A 40 6.60 19.54 8.66
C ALA A 40 6.31 18.29 7.83
N PHE A 41 5.05 17.86 7.80
CA PHE A 41 4.64 16.71 7.00
C PHE A 41 4.75 17.00 5.50
N GLN A 42 4.32 18.17 5.06
CA GLN A 42 4.42 18.58 3.66
C GLN A 42 5.89 18.65 3.20
N ALA A 43 6.78 19.16 4.05
CA ALA A 43 8.22 19.19 3.76
C ALA A 43 8.81 17.78 3.64
N LYS A 44 8.46 16.86 4.53
CA LYS A 44 8.89 15.45 4.47
C LYS A 44 8.37 14.76 3.20
N LYS A 45 7.10 14.98 2.87
CA LYS A 45 6.48 14.44 1.66
C LYS A 45 7.17 14.96 0.39
N ALA A 46 7.45 16.26 0.33
CA ALA A 46 8.14 16.86 -0.80
C ALA A 46 9.56 16.28 -0.97
N ARG A 47 10.30 16.11 0.13
CA ARG A 47 11.63 15.47 0.10
C ARG A 47 11.55 14.02 -0.36
N ALA A 48 10.58 13.26 0.14
CA ALA A 48 10.38 11.85 -0.26
C ALA A 48 10.06 11.72 -1.75
N MET A 49 9.26 12.63 -2.30
CA MET A 49 8.93 12.63 -3.74
C MET A 49 10.12 12.93 -4.65
N LYS A 50 11.11 13.66 -4.17
CA LYS A 50 12.34 13.97 -4.93
C LYS A 50 13.31 12.78 -4.98
N ARG A 51 13.14 11.78 -4.13
CA ARG A 51 14.02 10.60 -4.08
C ARG A 51 13.49 9.50 -4.99
N MET A 52 14.41 8.88 -5.70
CA MET A 52 14.12 7.69 -6.49
C MET A 52 13.90 6.50 -5.55
N PRO A 53 12.83 5.69 -5.73
CA PRO A 53 12.65 4.47 -4.94
C PRO A 53 13.78 3.48 -5.16
N ASP A 54 14.12 2.70 -4.11
CA ASP A 54 15.08 1.62 -4.19
C ASP A 54 14.61 0.51 -5.13
N ALA A 55 15.54 -0.30 -5.62
CA ALA A 55 15.23 -1.45 -6.47
C ALA A 55 14.19 -2.39 -5.82
N GLY A 56 14.30 -2.62 -4.51
CA GLY A 56 13.33 -3.43 -3.76
C GLY A 56 11.93 -2.83 -3.75
N LYS A 57 11.80 -1.53 -3.56
CA LYS A 57 10.51 -0.82 -3.61
C LYS A 57 9.91 -0.84 -5.02
N LEU A 58 10.73 -0.67 -6.05
CA LEU A 58 10.29 -0.78 -7.45
C LEU A 58 9.76 -2.17 -7.75
N MET A 59 10.42 -3.22 -7.25
CA MET A 59 9.97 -4.60 -7.40
C MET A 59 8.63 -4.85 -6.69
N VAL A 60 8.44 -4.32 -5.48
CA VAL A 60 7.16 -4.40 -4.77
C VAL A 60 6.05 -3.70 -5.55
N LEU A 61 6.30 -2.54 -6.11
CA LEU A 61 5.34 -1.83 -6.96
C LEU A 61 5.02 -2.62 -8.23
N ALA A 62 6.01 -3.24 -8.85
CA ALA A 62 5.84 -4.09 -10.02
C ALA A 62 4.97 -5.31 -9.71
N LYS A 63 5.19 -5.97 -8.56
CA LYS A 63 4.37 -7.09 -8.10
C LYS A 63 2.92 -6.66 -7.82
N LYS A 64 2.71 -5.50 -7.22
CA LYS A 64 1.37 -4.94 -7.01
C LYS A 64 0.66 -4.66 -8.33
N ALA A 65 1.34 -4.09 -9.29
CA ALA A 65 0.77 -3.84 -10.62
C ALA A 65 0.41 -5.14 -11.33
N ALA A 66 1.27 -6.15 -11.28
CA ALA A 66 1.00 -7.49 -11.84
C ALA A 66 -0.22 -8.13 -11.16
N LYS A 67 -0.32 -8.05 -9.83
CA LYS A 67 -1.47 -8.55 -9.08
C LYS A 67 -2.77 -7.86 -9.50
N LYS A 68 -2.75 -6.55 -9.71
CA LYS A 68 -3.92 -5.80 -10.21
C LYS A 68 -4.38 -6.28 -11.57
N VAL A 69 -3.46 -6.56 -12.49
CA VAL A 69 -3.77 -7.09 -13.83
C VAL A 69 -4.45 -8.46 -13.69
N ILE A 70 -3.92 -9.34 -12.85
CA ILE A 70 -4.52 -10.66 -12.61
C ILE A 70 -5.91 -10.54 -11.99
N LEU A 71 -6.10 -9.65 -11.01
CA LEU A 71 -7.40 -9.39 -10.40
C LEU A 71 -8.44 -8.91 -11.41
N LYS A 72 -8.06 -8.00 -12.29
CA LYS A 72 -8.96 -7.51 -13.35
C LYS A 72 -9.33 -8.60 -14.36
N LYS A 73 -8.39 -9.47 -14.68
CA LYS A 73 -8.58 -10.52 -15.68
C LYS A 73 -9.43 -11.69 -15.15
N PHE A 74 -9.16 -12.17 -13.95
CA PHE A 74 -9.78 -13.37 -13.38
C PHE A 74 -10.87 -13.07 -12.34
N TYR A 75 -10.80 -11.93 -11.68
CA TYR A 75 -11.72 -11.55 -10.59
C TYR A 75 -12.24 -10.13 -10.78
N PRO A 76 -13.08 -9.87 -11.79
CA PRO A 76 -13.54 -8.51 -12.09
C PRO A 76 -14.39 -7.88 -10.98
N LYS A 77 -15.01 -8.70 -10.12
CA LYS A 77 -15.85 -8.25 -9.00
C LYS A 77 -15.09 -8.13 -7.66
N TYR A 78 -13.77 -8.20 -7.69
CA TYR A 78 -12.94 -8.16 -6.47
C TYR A 78 -13.23 -6.92 -5.60
N ALA A 79 -13.40 -5.75 -6.21
CA ALA A 79 -13.64 -4.50 -5.48
C ALA A 79 -14.97 -4.51 -4.69
N GLU A 80 -15.97 -5.27 -5.17
CA GLU A 80 -17.29 -5.37 -4.56
C GLU A 80 -17.38 -6.46 -3.49
N MET A 81 -16.35 -7.30 -3.36
CA MET A 81 -16.34 -8.43 -2.42
C MET A 81 -16.13 -7.99 -0.98
N SER A 82 -16.59 -8.84 -0.04
CA SER A 82 -16.33 -8.64 1.39
C SER A 82 -14.83 -8.80 1.71
N MET A 83 -14.39 -8.25 2.85
CA MET A 83 -13.00 -8.37 3.30
C MET A 83 -12.51 -9.82 3.38
N MET A 84 -13.35 -10.74 3.89
CA MET A 84 -12.99 -12.16 4.01
C MET A 84 -12.83 -12.81 2.64
N ALA A 85 -13.71 -12.50 1.69
CA ALA A 85 -13.60 -12.98 0.31
C ALA A 85 -12.35 -12.46 -0.37
N LYS A 86 -12.00 -11.19 -0.16
CA LYS A 86 -10.75 -10.59 -0.68
C LYS A 86 -9.51 -11.29 -0.14
N VAL A 87 -9.47 -11.58 1.16
CA VAL A 87 -8.35 -12.30 1.78
C VAL A 87 -8.19 -13.70 1.18
N LYS A 88 -9.28 -14.44 0.99
CA LYS A 88 -9.25 -15.77 0.36
C LYS A 88 -8.71 -15.70 -1.08
N ILE A 89 -9.16 -14.72 -1.85
CA ILE A 89 -8.69 -14.51 -3.22
C ILE A 89 -7.22 -14.13 -3.24
N ASP A 90 -6.77 -13.26 -2.35
CA ASP A 90 -5.36 -12.89 -2.21
C ASP A 90 -4.48 -14.11 -1.90
N GLN A 91 -4.94 -15.00 -1.04
CA GLN A 91 -4.23 -16.25 -0.75
C GLN A 91 -4.20 -17.18 -1.96
N GLN A 92 -5.30 -17.32 -2.69
CA GLN A 92 -5.36 -18.12 -3.91
C GLN A 92 -4.42 -17.58 -4.99
N ILE A 93 -4.37 -16.27 -5.15
CA ILE A 93 -3.46 -15.62 -6.11
C ILE A 93 -2.01 -15.87 -5.71
N ALA A 94 -1.67 -15.75 -4.44
CA ALA A 94 -0.33 -16.00 -3.95
C ALA A 94 0.14 -17.45 -4.20
N THR A 95 -0.76 -18.44 -4.05
CA THR A 95 -0.44 -19.85 -4.26
C THR A 95 -0.46 -20.25 -5.73
N LYS A 96 -1.49 -19.86 -6.49
CA LYS A 96 -1.66 -20.28 -7.89
C LYS A 96 -0.86 -19.43 -8.88
N TYR A 97 -0.78 -18.13 -8.66
CA TYR A 97 -0.25 -17.19 -9.63
C TYR A 97 1.05 -16.51 -9.17
N GLY A 98 1.68 -16.98 -8.09
CA GLY A 98 2.91 -16.41 -7.56
C GLY A 98 4.03 -16.32 -8.59
N ALA A 99 4.30 -17.41 -9.32
CA ALA A 99 5.30 -17.44 -10.38
C ALA A 99 4.95 -16.50 -11.55
N MET A 100 3.66 -16.46 -11.92
CA MET A 100 3.17 -15.57 -12.98
C MET A 100 3.30 -14.10 -12.57
N ILE A 101 3.02 -13.77 -11.32
CA ILE A 101 3.22 -12.43 -10.76
C ILE A 101 4.68 -12.01 -10.87
N ASP A 102 5.61 -12.88 -10.51
CA ASP A 102 7.05 -12.61 -10.60
C ASP A 102 7.50 -12.34 -12.03
N LYS A 103 7.03 -13.14 -12.99
CA LYS A 103 7.32 -12.94 -14.42
C LYS A 103 6.74 -11.63 -14.94
N MET A 104 5.49 -11.33 -14.61
CA MET A 104 4.83 -10.08 -15.02
C MET A 104 5.48 -8.86 -14.36
N ALA A 105 5.90 -8.98 -13.09
CA ALA A 105 6.61 -7.93 -12.39
C ALA A 105 7.93 -7.59 -13.07
N LYS A 106 8.70 -8.58 -13.48
CA LYS A 106 9.94 -8.38 -14.25
C LYS A 106 9.70 -7.66 -15.57
N LYS A 107 8.61 -7.99 -16.27
CA LYS A 107 8.23 -7.32 -17.53
C LYS A 107 7.79 -5.88 -17.30
N GLN A 108 7.11 -5.59 -16.19
CA GLN A 108 6.60 -4.25 -15.87
C GLN A 108 7.63 -3.36 -15.19
N LEU A 109 8.69 -3.93 -14.64
CA LEU A 109 9.72 -3.20 -13.91
C LEU A 109 10.31 -2.01 -14.71
N PRO A 110 10.66 -2.12 -16.00
CA PRO A 110 11.14 -0.98 -16.78
C PRO A 110 10.13 0.16 -16.89
N LYS A 111 8.85 -0.16 -17.08
CA LYS A 111 7.77 0.85 -17.13
C LYS A 111 7.62 1.57 -15.80
N ILE A 112 7.64 0.85 -14.70
CA ILE A 112 7.53 1.41 -13.36
C ILE A 112 8.74 2.28 -13.03
N ARG A 113 9.93 1.86 -13.42
CA ARG A 113 11.16 2.65 -13.28
C ARG A 113 11.07 3.97 -14.04
N LYS A 114 10.63 3.94 -15.29
CA LYS A 114 10.42 5.16 -16.09
C LYS A 114 9.36 6.08 -15.45
N ALA A 115 8.25 5.53 -15.01
CA ALA A 115 7.21 6.29 -14.33
C ALA A 115 7.73 6.93 -13.03
N ALA A 116 8.53 6.22 -12.25
CA ALA A 116 9.17 6.75 -11.04
C ALA A 116 10.16 7.86 -11.37
N GLN A 117 10.97 7.71 -12.41
CA GLN A 117 11.90 8.74 -12.89
C GLN A 117 11.16 10.01 -13.30
N LEU A 118 10.09 9.87 -14.07
CA LEU A 118 9.26 11.02 -14.49
C LEU A 118 8.64 11.73 -13.29
N ARG A 119 8.15 10.97 -12.31
CA ARG A 119 7.56 11.53 -11.09
C ARG A 119 8.60 12.31 -10.27
N VAL A 120 9.80 11.76 -10.10
CA VAL A 120 10.91 12.43 -9.40
C VAL A 120 11.32 13.71 -10.13
N LYS A 121 11.41 13.64 -11.45
CA LYS A 121 11.76 14.80 -12.29
C LYS A 121 10.70 15.91 -12.17
N ALA A 122 9.43 15.55 -12.24
CA ALA A 122 8.30 16.47 -12.05
C ALA A 122 8.31 17.11 -10.67
N ALA A 123 8.62 16.35 -9.61
CA ALA A 123 8.71 16.86 -8.24
C ALA A 123 9.87 17.87 -8.09
N LYS A 124 11.01 17.61 -8.72
CA LYS A 124 12.16 18.53 -8.74
C LYS A 124 11.84 19.83 -9.48
N GLU A 125 11.12 19.75 -10.60
CA GLU A 125 10.69 20.92 -11.35
C GLU A 125 9.70 21.78 -10.56
N ARG A 126 8.72 21.17 -9.88
CA ARG A 126 7.80 21.89 -8.99
C ARG A 126 8.55 22.63 -7.87
N ALA A 127 9.55 22.00 -7.27
CA ALA A 127 10.35 22.63 -6.23
C ALA A 127 11.15 23.82 -6.76
N ARG A 128 11.58 23.81 -8.03
CA ARG A 128 12.24 24.96 -8.67
C ARG A 128 11.29 26.11 -8.95
N THR A 129 10.05 25.82 -9.36
CA THR A 129 9.05 26.85 -9.67
C THR A 129 8.47 27.48 -8.41
N ASP A 130 8.41 26.74 -7.29
CA ASP A 130 7.91 27.23 -6.00
C ASP A 130 8.99 28.00 -5.18
N ALA A 131 10.22 27.98 -5.62
CA ALA A 131 11.33 28.67 -4.96
C ALA A 131 11.40 30.17 -5.32
#